data_92917a91713c3a50e1d4f7db5d08bbb5
#
_entry.id   92917a91713c3a50e1d4f7db5d08bbb5
#
_cell.length_a   1.000
_cell.length_b   1.000
_cell.length_c   1.000
_cell.angle_alpha   90.00
_cell.angle_beta   90.00
_cell.angle_gamma   90.00
#
_symmetry.space_group_name_H-M   'P 1'
#
loop_
_entity.id
_entity.type
_entity.pdbx_description
1 polymer ?
#
loop_
_entity_poly.entity_id
_entity_poly.type
_entity_poly.pdbx_seq_one_letter_code
_entity_poly.pdbx_strand_id
1 'polypeptide(L)'
;VCEGVSDVKTDKEYNAIFLENDYILVMILPEIGGKIQRLYDKTNGYDAVYYNEVVKPALVGLAGPWISGGIEFNWPQHHRPSTFDPVDYKIEENNDGSITVWVGETEKMFHTKGMAGFTVYPDKAYLEIKGQVYNPTDRPQTFLWWANPAVAVNDYTQSIFPPDVHAVMDHGKRDVSKFPIADG
;
A
#
# COMPACT_ATOMS: atom_id res chain seq x y z
N VAL A 1 -2.76 -20.29 -5.15
CA VAL A 1 -3.51 -19.11 -4.67
C VAL A 1 -5.00 -19.29 -4.89
N CYS A 2 -5.45 -19.66 -6.10
CA CYS A 2 -6.89 -19.88 -6.38
C CYS A 2 -7.51 -20.97 -5.51
N GLU A 3 -6.76 -22.02 -5.22
CA GLU A 3 -7.20 -23.16 -4.38
C GLU A 3 -7.32 -22.78 -2.89
N GLY A 4 -6.64 -21.74 -2.47
CA GLY A 4 -6.69 -21.21 -1.10
C GLY A 4 -7.74 -20.13 -0.86
N VAL A 5 -8.47 -19.69 -1.91
CA VAL A 5 -9.51 -18.66 -1.80
C VAL A 5 -10.86 -19.34 -1.58
N SER A 6 -11.56 -18.96 -0.52
CA SER A 6 -12.87 -19.49 -0.16
C SER A 6 -13.89 -18.38 -0.03
N ASP A 7 -15.14 -18.65 -0.38
CA ASP A 7 -16.27 -17.76 -0.12
C ASP A 7 -16.88 -17.96 1.28
N VAL A 8 -16.36 -18.93 2.02
CA VAL A 8 -16.77 -19.17 3.41
C VAL A 8 -15.97 -18.24 4.32
N LYS A 9 -16.67 -17.30 4.98
CA LYS A 9 -16.05 -16.39 5.96
C LYS A 9 -15.68 -17.17 7.21
N THR A 10 -14.43 -17.02 7.64
CA THR A 10 -13.92 -17.52 8.92
C THR A 10 -13.13 -16.43 9.62
N ASP A 11 -13.13 -16.45 10.94
CA ASP A 11 -12.28 -15.55 11.72
C ASP A 11 -10.83 -16.02 11.61
N LYS A 12 -9.93 -15.05 11.41
CA LYS A 12 -8.49 -15.28 11.36
C LYS A 12 -7.78 -14.19 12.14
N GLU A 13 -6.87 -14.60 13.02
CA GLU A 13 -6.01 -13.70 13.76
C GLU A 13 -4.76 -13.37 12.96
N TYR A 14 -4.32 -12.13 13.03
CA TYR A 14 -3.08 -11.61 12.46
C TYR A 14 -2.28 -10.87 13.51
N ASN A 15 -0.97 -11.03 13.49
CA ASN A 15 -0.09 -10.16 14.26
C ASN A 15 -0.03 -8.80 13.57
N ALA A 16 -0.42 -7.75 14.28
CA ALA A 16 -0.41 -6.39 13.78
C ALA A 16 0.65 -5.55 14.52
N ILE A 17 1.28 -4.64 13.78
CA ILE A 17 2.11 -3.57 14.36
C ILE A 17 1.26 -2.30 14.37
N PHE A 18 1.18 -1.65 15.52
CA PHE A 18 0.51 -0.37 15.67
C PHE A 18 1.54 0.73 15.87
N LEU A 19 1.48 1.76 15.03
CA LEU A 19 2.13 3.05 15.25
C LEU A 19 1.06 4.05 15.64
N GLU A 20 1.26 4.74 16.77
CA GLU A 20 0.23 5.60 17.34
C GLU A 20 0.86 6.83 18.00
N ASN A 21 0.21 7.97 17.84
CA ASN A 21 0.44 9.19 18.60
C ASN A 21 -0.91 9.78 19.03
N ASP A 22 -0.92 11.03 19.49
CA ASP A 22 -2.16 11.69 19.93
C ASP A 22 -3.17 11.93 18.78
N TYR A 23 -2.72 11.93 17.54
CA TYR A 23 -3.49 12.32 16.35
C TYR A 23 -3.92 11.16 15.47
N ILE A 24 -3.03 10.20 15.25
CA ILE A 24 -3.26 9.10 14.30
C ILE A 24 -2.92 7.73 14.89
N LEU A 25 -3.59 6.72 14.36
CA LEU A 25 -3.28 5.31 14.59
C LEU A 25 -3.10 4.61 13.24
N VAL A 26 -1.98 3.93 13.07
CA VAL A 26 -1.64 3.15 11.87
C VAL A 26 -1.54 1.68 12.24
N MET A 27 -2.28 0.83 11.55
CA MET A 27 -2.23 -0.63 11.69
C MET A 27 -1.54 -1.25 10.48
N ILE A 28 -0.46 -1.96 10.72
CA ILE A 28 0.36 -2.61 9.70
C ILE A 28 0.27 -4.12 9.88
N LEU A 29 0.11 -4.86 8.78
CA LEU A 29 0.02 -6.32 8.79
C LEU A 29 1.21 -6.96 8.07
N PRO A 30 2.29 -7.32 8.78
CA PRO A 30 3.46 -7.96 8.17
C PRO A 30 3.16 -9.33 7.56
N GLU A 31 2.19 -10.06 8.09
CA GLU A 31 1.83 -11.41 7.61
C GLU A 31 1.16 -11.41 6.23
N ILE A 32 0.66 -10.29 5.78
CA ILE A 32 0.01 -10.14 4.47
C ILE A 32 0.61 -8.97 3.69
N GLY A 33 1.87 -9.12 3.32
CA GLY A 33 2.57 -8.21 2.44
C GLY A 33 3.03 -6.90 3.09
N GLY A 34 2.91 -6.74 4.40
CA GLY A 34 3.32 -5.51 5.09
C GLY A 34 2.44 -4.31 4.75
N LYS A 35 1.20 -4.54 4.36
CA LYS A 35 0.26 -3.46 4.02
C LYS A 35 -0.12 -2.63 5.24
N ILE A 36 -0.45 -1.37 5.00
CA ILE A 36 -1.19 -0.57 5.97
C ILE A 36 -2.66 -0.99 5.88
N GLN A 37 -3.16 -1.61 6.94
CA GLN A 37 -4.56 -2.07 6.98
C GLN A 37 -5.51 -0.96 7.40
N ARG A 38 -5.05 -0.06 8.29
CA ARG A 38 -5.82 1.07 8.80
C ARG A 38 -4.94 2.29 8.95
N LEU A 39 -5.48 3.45 8.61
CA LEU A 39 -4.93 4.77 8.92
C LEU A 39 -6.07 5.61 9.49
N TYR A 40 -6.12 5.71 10.82
CA TYR A 40 -7.22 6.34 11.54
C TYR A 40 -6.81 7.69 12.08
N ASP A 41 -7.57 8.72 11.74
CA ASP A 41 -7.45 10.06 12.30
C ASP A 41 -8.30 10.15 13.58
N LYS A 42 -7.62 10.23 14.71
CA LYS A 42 -8.23 10.30 16.05
C LYS A 42 -8.91 11.64 16.33
N THR A 43 -8.55 12.67 15.57
CA THR A 43 -9.06 14.04 15.80
C THR A 43 -10.50 14.21 15.31
N ASN A 44 -10.89 13.46 14.28
CA ASN A 44 -12.22 13.53 13.68
C ASN A 44 -12.95 12.18 13.57
N GLY A 45 -12.30 11.09 14.01
CA GLY A 45 -12.89 9.76 13.97
C GLY A 45 -12.98 9.16 12.57
N TYR A 46 -12.06 9.54 11.66
CA TYR A 46 -12.11 9.18 10.25
C TYR A 46 -11.01 8.22 9.85
N ASP A 47 -11.36 7.17 9.11
CA ASP A 47 -10.39 6.29 8.46
C ASP A 47 -9.98 6.92 7.11
N ALA A 48 -8.73 7.39 7.01
CA ALA A 48 -8.19 8.03 5.81
C ALA A 48 -8.04 7.06 4.64
N VAL A 49 -8.00 5.76 4.93
CA VAL A 49 -8.06 4.68 3.93
C VAL A 49 -9.22 3.74 4.26
N TYR A 50 -9.75 3.07 3.26
CA TYR A 50 -10.84 2.12 3.47
C TYR A 50 -10.37 0.96 4.36
N TYR A 51 -10.85 0.96 5.60
CA TYR A 51 -10.60 -0.13 6.56
C TYR A 51 -11.53 -1.31 6.23
N ASN A 52 -10.99 -2.28 5.51
CA ASN A 52 -11.72 -3.49 5.15
C ASN A 52 -11.44 -4.60 6.17
N GLU A 53 -12.44 -4.92 6.98
CA GLU A 53 -12.34 -5.99 8.00
C GLU A 53 -12.37 -7.38 7.37
N VAL A 54 -12.74 -7.49 6.08
CA VAL A 54 -12.73 -8.75 5.35
C VAL A 54 -11.47 -8.85 4.51
N VAL A 55 -10.53 -9.68 4.94
CA VAL A 55 -9.33 -10.01 4.15
C VAL A 55 -9.69 -11.09 3.14
N LYS A 56 -9.92 -10.70 1.89
CA LYS A 56 -10.22 -11.62 0.79
C LYS A 56 -9.14 -11.49 -0.29
N PRO A 57 -8.20 -12.43 -0.35
CA PRO A 57 -7.24 -12.48 -1.45
C PRO A 57 -7.96 -12.72 -2.78
N ALA A 58 -7.55 -11.99 -3.81
CA ALA A 58 -8.08 -12.14 -5.17
C ALA A 58 -6.96 -12.10 -6.20
N LEU A 59 -7.24 -12.62 -7.39
CA LEU A 59 -6.42 -12.41 -8.58
C LEU A 59 -7.09 -11.32 -9.43
N VAL A 60 -6.34 -10.27 -9.72
CA VAL A 60 -6.80 -9.18 -10.57
C VAL A 60 -6.40 -9.49 -12.01
N GLY A 61 -7.12 -10.40 -12.68
CA GLY A 61 -6.84 -10.82 -14.05
C GLY A 61 -5.37 -11.22 -14.22
N LEU A 62 -4.69 -10.59 -15.18
CA LEU A 62 -3.24 -10.78 -15.41
C LEU A 62 -2.36 -9.86 -14.53
N ALA A 63 -2.96 -9.03 -13.69
CA ALA A 63 -2.24 -8.04 -12.90
C ALA A 63 -1.69 -8.59 -11.57
N GLY A 64 -1.97 -9.84 -11.26
CA GLY A 64 -1.43 -10.52 -10.06
C GLY A 64 -2.37 -10.54 -8.87
N PRO A 65 -1.87 -11.00 -7.71
CA PRO A 65 -2.64 -11.10 -6.48
C PRO A 65 -2.93 -9.74 -5.86
N TRP A 66 -4.07 -9.63 -5.16
CA TRP A 66 -4.52 -8.38 -4.57
C TRP A 66 -5.38 -8.62 -3.32
N ILE A 67 -5.27 -7.70 -2.36
CA ILE A 67 -6.14 -7.64 -1.18
C ILE A 67 -6.73 -6.24 -1.09
N SER A 68 -8.06 -6.15 -1.07
CA SER A 68 -8.78 -4.88 -0.98
C SER A 68 -8.60 -4.19 0.38
N GLY A 69 -8.68 -2.87 0.38
CA GLY A 69 -8.61 -2.02 1.57
C GLY A 69 -7.19 -1.63 2.00
N GLY A 70 -7.10 -0.60 2.81
CA GLY A 70 -5.83 -0.08 3.28
C GLY A 70 -4.94 0.48 2.18
N ILE A 71 -3.62 0.33 2.35
CA ILE A 71 -2.62 0.69 1.33
C ILE A 71 -1.74 -0.51 1.05
N GLU A 72 -1.73 -0.94 -0.21
CA GLU A 72 -0.84 -1.96 -0.73
C GLU A 72 0.41 -1.31 -1.35
N PHE A 73 1.58 -1.93 -1.15
CA PHE A 73 2.85 -1.46 -1.72
C PHE A 73 3.41 -2.50 -2.68
N ASN A 74 3.74 -2.08 -3.89
CA ASN A 74 4.08 -2.97 -4.99
C ASN A 74 5.43 -2.63 -5.64
N TRP A 75 6.16 -3.67 -6.01
CA TRP A 75 7.39 -3.71 -6.81
C TRP A 75 7.65 -5.15 -7.29
N PRO A 76 8.52 -5.45 -8.26
CA PRO A 76 9.23 -4.52 -9.13
C PRO A 76 8.37 -4.03 -10.29
N GLN A 77 7.20 -4.63 -10.47
CA GLN A 77 6.24 -4.32 -11.52
C GLN A 77 4.83 -4.44 -10.94
N HIS A 78 3.88 -5.04 -11.53
CA HIS A 78 2.49 -5.28 -11.15
C HIS A 78 2.22 -5.44 -9.63
N HIS A 79 1.04 -5.87 -9.27
CA HIS A 79 0.76 -6.31 -7.90
C HIS A 79 1.75 -7.39 -7.50
N ARG A 80 2.38 -7.20 -6.35
CA ARG A 80 3.45 -8.05 -5.89
C ARG A 80 2.96 -9.47 -5.63
N PRO A 81 3.62 -10.53 -6.18
CA PRO A 81 3.19 -11.91 -5.98
C PRO A 81 3.10 -12.33 -4.52
N SER A 82 3.95 -11.75 -3.67
CA SER A 82 4.01 -12.00 -2.23
C SER A 82 3.05 -11.15 -1.40
N THR A 83 2.10 -10.45 -2.01
CA THR A 83 1.15 -9.60 -1.27
C THR A 83 0.32 -10.36 -0.23
N PHE A 84 0.25 -11.70 -0.35
CA PHE A 84 -0.41 -12.59 0.61
C PHE A 84 0.54 -13.25 1.61
N ASP A 85 1.84 -13.08 1.40
CA ASP A 85 2.88 -13.74 2.16
C ASP A 85 3.41 -12.82 3.27
N PRO A 86 3.96 -13.39 4.34
CA PRO A 86 4.70 -12.62 5.33
C PRO A 86 5.90 -11.92 4.70
N VAL A 87 6.18 -10.72 5.19
CA VAL A 87 7.37 -9.94 4.84
C VAL A 87 8.23 -9.69 6.08
N ASP A 88 9.51 -9.43 5.85
CA ASP A 88 10.40 -8.98 6.91
C ASP A 88 10.03 -7.57 7.37
N TYR A 89 10.22 -7.29 8.65
CA TYR A 89 10.03 -5.95 9.18
C TYR A 89 11.11 -5.58 10.20
N LYS A 90 11.32 -4.26 10.36
CA LYS A 90 12.19 -3.66 11.39
C LYS A 90 11.49 -2.44 11.97
N ILE A 91 11.50 -2.33 13.28
CA ILE A 91 11.07 -1.12 13.99
C ILE A 91 12.32 -0.33 14.33
N GLU A 92 12.31 0.97 14.04
CA GLU A 92 13.43 1.89 14.22
C GLU A 92 12.96 3.14 14.98
N GLU A 93 13.60 3.39 16.11
CA GLU A 93 13.41 4.62 16.88
C GLU A 93 14.41 5.65 16.36
N ASN A 94 13.91 6.80 15.93
CA ASN A 94 14.74 7.86 15.36
C ASN A 94 15.12 8.89 16.43
N ASN A 95 16.21 9.63 16.20
CA ASN A 95 16.73 10.60 17.14
C ASN A 95 15.80 11.78 17.43
N ASP A 96 14.84 12.05 16.54
CA ASP A 96 13.81 13.08 16.68
C ASP A 96 12.56 12.59 17.43
N GLY A 97 12.58 11.36 17.95
CA GLY A 97 11.47 10.74 18.65
C GLY A 97 10.42 10.11 17.73
N SER A 98 10.59 10.21 16.42
CA SER A 98 9.72 9.49 15.50
C SER A 98 10.05 7.99 15.47
N ILE A 99 9.06 7.18 15.09
CA ILE A 99 9.23 5.74 14.94
C ILE A 99 8.92 5.37 13.51
N THR A 100 9.82 4.57 12.92
CA THR A 100 9.65 4.04 11.56
C THR A 100 9.51 2.53 11.62
N VAL A 101 8.47 2.01 10.99
CA VAL A 101 8.35 0.58 10.67
C VAL A 101 8.73 0.38 9.22
N TRP A 102 9.79 -0.34 8.98
CA TRP A 102 10.20 -0.80 7.66
C TRP A 102 9.61 -2.18 7.41
N VAL A 103 8.99 -2.35 6.25
CA VAL A 103 8.54 -3.65 5.73
C VAL A 103 9.16 -3.88 4.37
N GLY A 104 9.53 -5.11 4.04
CA GLY A 104 10.14 -5.37 2.75
C GLY A 104 10.52 -6.82 2.53
N GLU A 105 10.93 -7.09 1.30
CA GLU A 105 11.39 -8.41 0.88
C GLU A 105 12.34 -8.31 -0.30
N THR A 106 13.08 -9.40 -0.54
CA THR A 106 13.71 -9.67 -1.83
C THR A 106 12.73 -10.50 -2.65
N GLU A 107 12.20 -9.90 -3.72
CA GLU A 107 11.22 -10.59 -4.56
C GLU A 107 11.87 -11.73 -5.37
N LYS A 108 11.06 -12.78 -5.64
CA LYS A 108 11.58 -14.06 -6.15
C LYS A 108 11.78 -14.12 -7.68
N MET A 109 11.25 -13.15 -8.44
CA MET A 109 11.29 -13.15 -9.91
C MET A 109 12.60 -12.60 -10.44
N PHE A 110 12.99 -11.42 -9.98
CA PHE A 110 14.18 -10.68 -10.46
C PHE A 110 15.24 -10.51 -9.36
N HIS A 111 14.93 -10.98 -8.15
CA HIS A 111 15.80 -10.87 -6.97
C HIS A 111 16.13 -9.43 -6.57
N THR A 112 15.27 -8.48 -6.93
CA THR A 112 15.37 -7.10 -6.47
C THR A 112 14.75 -6.94 -5.09
N LYS A 113 15.29 -6.02 -4.29
CA LYS A 113 14.76 -5.74 -2.96
C LYS A 113 13.95 -4.45 -2.97
N GLY A 114 12.73 -4.53 -2.46
CA GLY A 114 11.88 -3.38 -2.21
C GLY A 114 11.53 -3.26 -0.74
N MET A 115 11.38 -2.03 -0.27
CA MET A 115 10.98 -1.73 1.10
C MET A 115 10.05 -0.52 1.11
N ALA A 116 9.12 -0.52 2.06
CA ALA A 116 8.33 0.64 2.43
C ALA A 116 8.56 0.95 3.91
N GLY A 117 8.83 2.20 4.23
CA GLY A 117 9.00 2.69 5.60
C GLY A 117 7.83 3.58 5.98
N PHE A 118 7.27 3.36 7.15
CA PHE A 118 6.12 4.09 7.68
C PHE A 118 6.57 4.81 8.94
N THR A 119 6.61 6.15 8.90
CA THR A 119 7.10 6.97 10.01
C THR A 119 5.97 7.78 10.62
N VAL A 120 5.80 7.66 11.94
CA VAL A 120 4.92 8.48 12.76
C VAL A 120 5.77 9.35 13.66
N TYR A 121 5.47 10.64 13.67
CA TYR A 121 6.13 11.65 14.49
C TYR A 121 5.31 11.92 15.75
N PRO A 122 5.95 12.26 16.90
CA PRO A 122 5.22 12.47 18.15
C PRO A 122 4.14 13.56 18.08
N ASP A 123 4.40 14.60 17.29
CA ASP A 123 3.64 15.85 17.25
C ASP A 123 2.96 16.12 15.91
N LYS A 124 2.85 15.12 15.03
CA LYS A 124 2.30 15.29 13.68
C LYS A 124 1.05 14.45 13.44
N ALA A 125 0.08 15.02 12.73
CA ALA A 125 -1.14 14.35 12.30
C ALA A 125 -1.03 13.76 10.88
N TYR A 126 0.15 13.28 10.49
CA TYR A 126 0.36 12.63 9.21
C TYR A 126 1.27 11.41 9.33
N LEU A 127 1.13 10.51 8.38
CA LEU A 127 2.01 9.37 8.16
C LEU A 127 2.96 9.70 7.00
N GLU A 128 4.27 9.64 7.25
CA GLU A 128 5.27 9.69 6.18
C GLU A 128 5.52 8.29 5.63
N ILE A 129 5.46 8.15 4.30
CA ILE A 129 5.74 6.89 3.61
C ILE A 129 7.00 7.05 2.76
N LYS A 130 7.97 6.18 3.00
CA LYS A 130 9.25 6.12 2.27
C LYS A 130 9.31 4.86 1.43
N GLY A 131 9.70 4.97 0.17
CA GLY A 131 10.01 3.84 -0.69
C GLY A 131 11.53 3.69 -0.84
N GLN A 132 12.02 2.46 -0.76
CA GLN A 132 13.42 2.15 -1.04
C GLN A 132 13.51 0.90 -1.90
N VAL A 133 14.33 0.97 -2.94
CA VAL A 133 14.59 -0.15 -3.85
C VAL A 133 16.08 -0.37 -3.98
N TYR A 134 16.47 -1.63 -4.07
CA TYR A 134 17.86 -2.03 -4.20
C TYR A 134 17.98 -3.16 -5.23
N ASN A 135 18.92 -3.00 -6.15
CA ASN A 135 19.26 -4.02 -7.13
C ASN A 135 20.58 -4.70 -6.74
N PRO A 136 20.53 -5.89 -6.13
CA PRO A 136 21.73 -6.64 -5.78
C PRO A 136 22.31 -7.43 -6.95
N THR A 137 21.67 -7.41 -8.13
CA THR A 137 22.12 -8.18 -9.30
C THR A 137 23.21 -7.45 -10.08
N ASP A 138 23.94 -8.16 -10.91
CA ASP A 138 24.99 -7.62 -11.79
C ASP A 138 24.42 -7.00 -13.09
N ARG A 139 23.11 -6.92 -13.24
CA ARG A 139 22.44 -6.43 -14.45
C ARG A 139 21.49 -5.27 -14.13
N PRO A 140 21.32 -4.32 -15.04
CA PRO A 140 20.26 -3.33 -14.94
C PRO A 140 18.90 -4.00 -14.83
N GLN A 141 18.08 -3.54 -13.90
CA GLN A 141 16.70 -4.01 -13.70
C GLN A 141 15.75 -2.83 -13.88
N THR A 142 14.65 -3.07 -14.58
CA THR A 142 13.51 -2.16 -14.56
C THR A 142 12.70 -2.39 -13.31
N PHE A 143 12.18 -1.32 -12.73
CA PHE A 143 11.23 -1.46 -11.64
C PHE A 143 10.14 -0.39 -11.72
N LEU A 144 9.00 -0.74 -11.15
CA LEU A 144 7.92 0.16 -10.83
C LEU A 144 7.61 -0.02 -9.34
N TRP A 145 7.80 1.05 -8.56
CA TRP A 145 7.34 1.09 -7.18
C TRP A 145 6.09 1.96 -7.11
N TRP A 146 5.04 1.49 -6.47
CA TRP A 146 3.80 2.23 -6.32
C TRP A 146 3.02 1.81 -5.09
N ALA A 147 2.26 2.77 -4.55
CA ALA A 147 1.31 2.58 -3.48
C ALA A 147 -0.10 2.56 -4.07
N ASN A 148 -0.94 1.67 -3.57
CA ASN A 148 -2.32 1.48 -3.99
C ASN A 148 -3.26 1.71 -2.80
N PRO A 149 -3.59 2.97 -2.45
CA PRO A 149 -4.53 3.26 -1.39
C PRO A 149 -5.96 3.01 -1.85
N ALA A 150 -6.73 2.37 -0.98
CA ALA A 150 -8.19 2.29 -1.13
C ALA A 150 -8.85 3.39 -0.29
N VAL A 151 -9.90 4.00 -0.80
CA VAL A 151 -10.70 5.00 -0.08
C VAL A 151 -12.18 4.65 -0.14
N ALA A 152 -12.92 5.03 0.88
CA ALA A 152 -14.37 4.94 0.83
C ALA A 152 -14.93 5.92 -0.20
N VAL A 153 -15.89 5.47 -1.01
CA VAL A 153 -16.49 6.27 -2.08
C VAL A 153 -18.00 6.38 -1.87
N ASN A 154 -18.52 7.56 -2.03
CA ASN A 154 -19.95 7.87 -2.03
C ASN A 154 -20.26 8.97 -3.05
N ASP A 155 -21.52 9.40 -3.12
CA ASP A 155 -21.98 10.40 -4.10
C ASP A 155 -21.33 11.79 -3.93
N TYR A 156 -20.67 12.05 -2.80
CA TYR A 156 -19.96 13.29 -2.50
C TYR A 156 -18.43 13.19 -2.67
N THR A 157 -17.93 12.02 -3.05
CA THR A 157 -16.49 11.81 -3.23
C THR A 157 -16.02 12.47 -4.51
N GLN A 158 -14.97 13.26 -4.41
CA GLN A 158 -14.36 13.97 -5.53
C GLN A 158 -12.86 13.69 -5.59
N SER A 159 -12.37 13.36 -6.79
CA SER A 159 -10.93 13.32 -7.06
C SER A 159 -10.41 14.73 -7.32
N ILE A 160 -9.37 15.12 -6.60
CA ILE A 160 -8.72 16.41 -6.75
C ILE A 160 -7.29 16.17 -7.23
N PHE A 161 -6.93 16.83 -8.33
CA PHE A 161 -5.61 16.71 -8.94
C PHE A 161 -4.83 18.02 -8.78
N PRO A 162 -3.50 17.99 -8.80
CA PRO A 162 -2.69 19.18 -8.89
C PRO A 162 -3.07 20.03 -10.12
N PRO A 163 -2.98 21.38 -10.05
CA PRO A 163 -3.44 22.27 -11.13
C PRO A 163 -2.63 22.15 -12.43
N ASP A 164 -1.47 21.55 -12.40
CA ASP A 164 -0.57 21.32 -13.53
C ASP A 164 -0.74 19.95 -14.20
N VAL A 165 -1.75 19.19 -13.80
CA VAL A 165 -2.10 17.92 -14.49
C VAL A 165 -2.88 18.24 -15.77
N HIS A 166 -2.29 17.94 -16.91
CA HIS A 166 -2.85 18.18 -18.24
C HIS A 166 -3.12 16.92 -19.05
N ALA A 167 -2.67 15.78 -18.57
CA ALA A 167 -2.87 14.48 -19.20
C ALA A 167 -3.01 13.38 -18.16
N VAL A 168 -3.77 12.36 -18.50
CA VAL A 168 -3.92 11.14 -17.70
C VAL A 168 -3.73 9.93 -18.60
N MET A 169 -3.20 8.85 -18.03
CA MET A 169 -3.09 7.57 -18.70
C MET A 169 -4.30 6.71 -18.35
N ASP A 170 -5.00 6.21 -19.36
CA ASP A 170 -6.00 5.16 -19.19
C ASP A 170 -5.29 3.85 -18.82
N HIS A 171 -5.52 3.40 -17.60
CA HIS A 171 -4.87 2.20 -17.07
C HIS A 171 -5.20 0.93 -17.87
N GLY A 172 -6.43 0.79 -18.33
CA GLY A 172 -6.87 -0.38 -19.08
C GLY A 172 -6.31 -0.43 -20.51
N LYS A 173 -6.40 0.66 -21.24
CA LYS A 173 -5.98 0.76 -22.64
C LYS A 173 -4.53 1.16 -22.81
N ARG A 174 -3.90 1.70 -21.77
CA ARG A 174 -2.57 2.32 -21.81
C ARG A 174 -2.47 3.45 -22.83
N ASP A 175 -3.57 4.16 -22.99
CA ASP A 175 -3.68 5.34 -23.83
C ASP A 175 -3.55 6.61 -23.01
N VAL A 176 -3.26 7.73 -23.63
CA VAL A 176 -3.10 9.03 -22.95
C VAL A 176 -4.20 9.95 -23.43
N SER A 177 -4.97 10.46 -22.48
CA SER A 177 -6.03 11.43 -22.72
C SER A 177 -5.67 12.78 -22.12
N LYS A 178 -6.20 13.86 -22.70
CA LYS A 178 -6.13 15.18 -22.07
C LYS A 178 -6.96 15.20 -20.79
N PHE A 179 -6.57 16.07 -19.86
CA PHE A 179 -7.24 16.27 -18.59
C PHE A 179 -7.40 17.80 -18.35
N PRO A 180 -8.51 18.26 -17.75
CA PRO A 180 -9.64 17.51 -17.18
C PRO A 180 -10.72 17.12 -18.21
N ILE A 181 -10.62 17.58 -19.42
CA ILE A 181 -11.62 17.31 -20.47
C ILE A 181 -10.94 16.41 -21.52
N ALA A 182 -11.43 15.17 -21.62
CA ALA A 182 -10.98 14.24 -22.63
C ALA A 182 -11.57 14.60 -23.98
N ASP A 183 -10.81 14.40 -25.05
CA ASP A 183 -11.27 14.51 -26.42
C ASP A 183 -11.97 13.21 -26.83
N GLY A 184 -13.27 13.23 -27.04
CA GLY A 184 -14.05 12.13 -27.60
C GLY A 184 -14.90 11.36 -26.63
#